data_8ac5bdc7ec4abfbc355b1ecb0e0449ae
#
_entry.id   8ac5bdc7ec4abfbc355b1ecb0e0449ae
#
_cell.length_a   1.000
_cell.length_b   1.000
_cell.length_c   1.000
_cell.angle_alpha   90.00
_cell.angle_beta   90.00
_cell.angle_gamma   90.00
#
_symmetry.space_group_name_H-M   'P 1'
#
loop_
_entity.id
_entity.type
_entity.pdbx_description
1 polymer ?
#
loop_
_entity_poly.entity_id
_entity_poly.type
_entity_poly.pdbx_seq_one_letter_code
_entity_poly.pdbx_strand_id
1 'polypeptide(L)'
;MAILDDLSGYEFEDLMEDVFRHLGYENVRQSRRTADEGRDILMEEVVDGTRRAVVVECKHTDTVSRPVIQKLHSAAATYEYDGPVRGMVATTGRFTDPAREYARQLGDGDGGVELLDGQTLREIGEEIGMNLYNGRIEILCRETLQPVHPTAGRDAPVFEAVREIDNLEAVTIPTPETAVSLEPMVTVRATTDSTFETSVGVIHRIDETNEFVIHADRDAPAVATGDVRDLVATPTAPRIDLEDAALESTFDGVERKRFGQTETAYKEWAIDRLRQAQTTTVHYTGGNNVDYEKTCTPARSDISVREIDPVYVPHVRSLLSLGEYEYEYSYYAAGPSRSTTTNELQGCVHCETAGASASYTYCANCGSINCNDHIETERLEGEPVCPGCAVNERFAFKTKYFYDEANLEAFREQYDEMSVLEKAQENVPLAVGAVLALLVVTLLVVSSVGGL
;
A
#
# COMPACT_ATOMS: atom_id res chain seq x y z
N MET A 1 4.57 -21.84 -11.46
CA MET A 1 3.86 -23.07 -11.04
C MET A 1 2.51 -22.59 -10.54
N ALA A 2 1.42 -23.04 -11.11
CA ALA A 2 0.08 -22.56 -10.74
C ALA A 2 -0.35 -23.30 -9.46
N ILE A 3 -0.76 -22.57 -8.46
CA ILE A 3 -0.97 -23.07 -7.09
C ILE A 3 -2.33 -23.79 -6.92
N LEU A 4 -3.17 -23.78 -7.91
CA LEU A 4 -4.22 -24.80 -7.96
C LEU A 4 -3.64 -26.23 -7.76
N ASP A 5 -2.34 -26.43 -8.02
CA ASP A 5 -1.64 -27.72 -7.89
C ASP A 5 -1.29 -28.08 -6.43
N ASP A 6 -1.30 -27.14 -5.49
CA ASP A 6 -0.94 -27.34 -4.08
C ASP A 6 -2.15 -27.63 -3.16
N LEU A 7 -3.39 -27.55 -3.69
CA LEU A 7 -4.60 -27.83 -2.93
C LEU A 7 -4.79 -29.35 -2.74
N SER A 8 -5.34 -29.75 -1.60
CA SER A 8 -5.96 -31.05 -1.49
C SER A 8 -7.30 -31.09 -2.26
N GLY A 9 -7.78 -32.28 -2.61
CA GLY A 9 -9.08 -32.40 -3.27
C GLY A 9 -10.23 -31.73 -2.50
N TYR A 10 -10.20 -31.78 -1.17
CA TYR A 10 -11.21 -31.13 -0.31
C TYR A 10 -11.09 -29.59 -0.31
N GLU A 11 -9.87 -29.06 -0.28
CA GLU A 11 -9.65 -27.62 -0.38
C GLU A 11 -10.09 -27.08 -1.74
N PHE A 12 -9.96 -27.88 -2.78
CA PHE A 12 -10.48 -27.53 -4.10
C PHE A 12 -12.02 -27.52 -4.15
N GLU A 13 -12.70 -28.48 -3.49
CA GLU A 13 -14.15 -28.47 -3.34
C GLU A 13 -14.64 -27.24 -2.56
N ASP A 14 -13.98 -26.90 -1.45
CA ASP A 14 -14.27 -25.70 -0.64
C ASP A 14 -14.09 -24.43 -1.48
N LEU A 15 -12.99 -24.33 -2.26
CA LEU A 15 -12.74 -23.22 -3.16
C LEU A 15 -13.84 -23.08 -4.21
N MET A 16 -14.23 -24.18 -4.84
CA MET A 16 -15.26 -24.16 -5.87
C MET A 16 -16.63 -23.77 -5.34
N GLU A 17 -16.99 -24.15 -4.12
CA GLU A 17 -18.21 -23.70 -3.46
C GLU A 17 -18.24 -22.16 -3.36
N ASP A 18 -17.14 -21.54 -2.98
CA ASP A 18 -17.02 -20.08 -2.88
C ASP A 18 -17.03 -19.41 -4.26
N VAL A 19 -16.32 -19.96 -5.25
CA VAL A 19 -16.35 -19.47 -6.65
C VAL A 19 -17.79 -19.42 -7.16
N PHE A 20 -18.56 -20.49 -6.98
CA PHE A 20 -19.92 -20.53 -7.47
C PHE A 20 -20.87 -19.56 -6.77
N ARG A 21 -20.69 -19.32 -5.47
CA ARG A 21 -21.43 -18.27 -4.76
C ARG A 21 -21.16 -16.88 -5.37
N HIS A 22 -19.92 -16.60 -5.74
CA HIS A 22 -19.54 -15.33 -6.34
C HIS A 22 -20.02 -15.18 -7.77
N LEU A 23 -20.15 -16.27 -8.51
CA LEU A 23 -20.77 -16.29 -9.82
C LEU A 23 -22.30 -16.10 -9.78
N GLY A 24 -22.89 -16.01 -8.58
CA GLY A 24 -24.32 -15.76 -8.40
C GLY A 24 -25.20 -17.01 -8.45
N TYR A 25 -24.61 -18.20 -8.34
CA TYR A 25 -25.41 -19.41 -8.15
C TYR A 25 -26.10 -19.39 -6.78
N GLU A 26 -27.34 -19.87 -6.74
CA GLU A 26 -28.14 -19.93 -5.52
C GLU A 26 -28.04 -21.31 -4.87
N ASN A 27 -28.31 -21.39 -3.57
CA ASN A 27 -28.36 -22.65 -2.79
C ASN A 27 -27.11 -23.52 -2.91
N VAL A 28 -25.93 -22.90 -3.11
CA VAL A 28 -24.64 -23.59 -3.25
C VAL A 28 -24.31 -24.32 -1.94
N ARG A 29 -24.10 -25.63 -2.03
CA ARG A 29 -23.79 -26.50 -0.89
C ARG A 29 -22.98 -27.72 -1.32
N GLN A 30 -22.07 -28.16 -0.47
CA GLN A 30 -21.39 -29.44 -0.65
C GLN A 30 -22.35 -30.64 -0.40
N SER A 31 -22.15 -31.71 -1.14
CA SER A 31 -22.83 -32.96 -0.91
C SER A 31 -22.28 -33.67 0.35
N ARG A 32 -23.04 -34.55 0.98
CA ARG A 32 -22.57 -35.28 2.16
C ARG A 32 -21.49 -36.29 1.78
N ARG A 33 -20.35 -36.22 2.46
CA ARG A 33 -19.10 -36.99 2.20
C ARG A 33 -19.19 -38.51 2.19
N THR A 34 -20.34 -39.14 2.50
CA THR A 34 -20.47 -40.60 2.69
C THR A 34 -21.32 -41.34 1.66
N ALA A 35 -21.92 -40.64 0.69
CA ALA A 35 -22.72 -41.26 -0.38
C ALA A 35 -22.95 -40.27 -1.54
N ASP A 36 -21.86 -39.69 -2.05
CA ASP A 36 -21.92 -38.56 -2.99
C ASP A 36 -22.19 -38.98 -4.45
N GLU A 37 -22.08 -40.26 -4.78
CA GLU A 37 -22.29 -40.80 -6.14
C GLU A 37 -21.57 -39.99 -7.24
N GLY A 38 -20.52 -39.19 -6.87
CA GLY A 38 -19.83 -38.25 -7.77
C GLY A 38 -20.51 -36.90 -7.92
N ARG A 39 -21.15 -36.44 -6.81
CA ARG A 39 -21.78 -35.13 -6.67
C ARG A 39 -21.07 -34.38 -5.54
N ASP A 40 -20.14 -33.54 -5.86
CA ASP A 40 -19.34 -32.82 -4.85
C ASP A 40 -20.08 -31.55 -4.39
N ILE A 41 -20.65 -30.78 -5.34
CA ILE A 41 -21.41 -29.55 -5.06
C ILE A 41 -22.76 -29.60 -5.77
N LEU A 42 -23.78 -29.11 -5.09
CA LEU A 42 -25.14 -28.91 -5.59
C LEU A 42 -25.48 -27.43 -5.51
N MET A 43 -26.04 -26.89 -6.60
CA MET A 43 -26.41 -25.48 -6.66
C MET A 43 -27.56 -25.26 -7.63
N GLU A 44 -28.10 -24.05 -7.65
CA GLU A 44 -29.21 -23.66 -8.54
C GLU A 44 -28.82 -22.39 -9.31
N GLU A 45 -29.33 -22.29 -10.53
CA GLU A 45 -29.23 -21.08 -11.35
C GLU A 45 -30.59 -20.70 -11.94
N VAL A 46 -30.74 -19.45 -12.33
CA VAL A 46 -31.96 -18.96 -12.99
C VAL A 46 -31.59 -18.54 -14.41
N VAL A 47 -32.14 -19.29 -15.40
CA VAL A 47 -31.95 -18.97 -16.84
C VAL A 47 -33.33 -18.71 -17.45
N ASP A 48 -33.45 -17.55 -18.07
CA ASP A 48 -34.72 -17.11 -18.68
C ASP A 48 -35.95 -17.21 -17.75
N GLY A 49 -35.74 -16.96 -16.46
CA GLY A 49 -36.78 -17.03 -15.44
C GLY A 49 -37.12 -18.47 -14.97
N THR A 50 -36.42 -19.48 -15.49
CA THR A 50 -36.58 -20.87 -15.08
C THR A 50 -35.45 -21.28 -14.16
N ARG A 51 -35.79 -21.81 -12.99
CA ARG A 51 -34.80 -22.35 -12.01
C ARG A 51 -34.42 -23.77 -12.41
N ARG A 52 -33.12 -24.03 -12.48
CA ARG A 52 -32.57 -25.37 -12.74
C ARG A 52 -31.47 -25.74 -11.75
N ALA A 53 -31.35 -27.03 -11.47
CA ALA A 53 -30.26 -27.54 -10.66
C ALA A 53 -29.00 -27.79 -11.44
N VAL A 54 -27.86 -27.54 -10.80
CA VAL A 54 -26.53 -27.86 -11.34
C VAL A 54 -25.84 -28.82 -10.39
N VAL A 55 -25.44 -29.97 -10.91
CA VAL A 55 -24.70 -31.00 -10.19
C VAL A 55 -23.25 -30.92 -10.59
N VAL A 56 -22.35 -30.67 -9.64
CA VAL A 56 -20.93 -30.45 -9.89
C VAL A 56 -20.09 -31.62 -9.40
N GLU A 57 -19.12 -32.05 -10.19
CA GLU A 57 -18.01 -32.92 -9.77
C GLU A 57 -16.70 -32.12 -9.85
N CYS A 58 -15.95 -32.06 -8.75
CA CYS A 58 -14.66 -31.38 -8.64
C CYS A 58 -13.53 -32.40 -8.75
N LYS A 59 -12.53 -32.14 -9.60
CA LYS A 59 -11.38 -33.01 -9.79
C LYS A 59 -10.07 -32.24 -9.68
N HIS A 60 -9.39 -32.43 -8.58
CA HIS A 60 -8.03 -31.92 -8.41
C HIS A 60 -7.04 -32.91 -9.01
N THR A 61 -6.80 -32.77 -10.33
CA THR A 61 -5.95 -33.69 -11.12
C THR A 61 -5.49 -33.02 -12.39
N ASP A 62 -4.31 -33.41 -12.90
CA ASP A 62 -3.73 -32.85 -14.13
C ASP A 62 -4.60 -33.11 -15.37
N THR A 63 -5.37 -34.19 -15.38
CA THR A 63 -6.14 -34.57 -16.56
C THR A 63 -7.43 -35.31 -16.20
N VAL A 64 -8.55 -34.83 -16.74
CA VAL A 64 -9.87 -35.46 -16.61
C VAL A 64 -10.25 -36.13 -17.92
N SER A 65 -10.65 -37.40 -17.84
CA SER A 65 -10.99 -38.24 -18.98
C SER A 65 -12.52 -38.42 -19.12
N ARG A 66 -12.94 -38.92 -20.33
CA ARG A 66 -14.36 -39.13 -20.66
C ARG A 66 -15.18 -39.92 -19.61
N PRO A 67 -14.67 -40.97 -18.94
CA PRO A 67 -15.43 -41.69 -17.92
C PRO A 67 -15.97 -40.83 -16.78
N VAL A 68 -15.23 -39.75 -16.38
CA VAL A 68 -15.66 -38.81 -15.36
C VAL A 68 -16.90 -38.05 -15.82
N ILE A 69 -16.88 -37.56 -17.08
CA ILE A 69 -18.02 -36.85 -17.67
C ILE A 69 -19.25 -37.78 -17.77
N GLN A 70 -19.06 -39.04 -18.14
CA GLN A 70 -20.14 -40.03 -18.20
C GLN A 70 -20.73 -40.31 -16.84
N LYS A 71 -19.90 -40.42 -15.80
CA LYS A 71 -20.34 -40.64 -14.42
C LYS A 71 -21.18 -39.46 -13.95
N LEU A 72 -20.69 -38.22 -14.14
CA LEU A 72 -21.43 -37.04 -13.75
C LEU A 72 -22.76 -36.88 -14.52
N HIS A 73 -22.75 -37.12 -15.83
CA HIS A 73 -23.95 -37.08 -16.64
C HIS A 73 -25.01 -38.04 -16.10
N SER A 74 -24.62 -39.27 -15.72
CA SER A 74 -25.54 -40.24 -15.08
C SER A 74 -26.00 -39.75 -13.71
N ALA A 75 -25.12 -39.16 -12.89
CA ALA A 75 -25.44 -38.62 -11.60
C ALA A 75 -26.42 -37.44 -11.68
N ALA A 76 -26.24 -36.55 -12.66
CA ALA A 76 -27.15 -35.44 -12.93
C ALA A 76 -28.54 -35.96 -13.38
N ALA A 77 -28.57 -36.94 -14.30
CA ALA A 77 -29.82 -37.54 -14.80
C ALA A 77 -30.65 -38.28 -13.72
N THR A 78 -30.01 -38.73 -12.64
CA THR A 78 -30.65 -39.41 -11.51
C THR A 78 -30.89 -38.50 -10.30
N TYR A 79 -30.53 -37.20 -10.40
CA TYR A 79 -30.75 -36.26 -9.32
C TYR A 79 -32.23 -35.86 -9.23
N GLU A 80 -32.86 -36.11 -8.09
CA GLU A 80 -34.25 -35.76 -7.84
C GLU A 80 -34.40 -34.24 -7.64
N TYR A 81 -34.91 -33.57 -8.65
CA TYR A 81 -35.19 -32.14 -8.62
C TYR A 81 -36.48 -31.83 -9.42
N ASP A 82 -37.26 -30.89 -8.92
CA ASP A 82 -38.50 -30.46 -9.60
C ASP A 82 -38.18 -29.36 -10.63
N GLY A 83 -37.54 -29.76 -11.71
CA GLY A 83 -37.11 -28.90 -12.79
C GLY A 83 -35.96 -29.48 -13.60
N PRO A 84 -35.42 -28.71 -14.55
CA PRO A 84 -34.27 -29.10 -15.34
C PRO A 84 -33.02 -29.34 -14.45
N VAL A 85 -32.15 -30.24 -14.90
CA VAL A 85 -30.86 -30.51 -14.26
C VAL A 85 -29.77 -30.57 -15.29
N ARG A 86 -28.60 -29.95 -15.01
CA ARG A 86 -27.40 -30.13 -15.81
C ARG A 86 -26.20 -30.52 -14.95
N GLY A 87 -25.18 -31.04 -15.58
CA GLY A 87 -23.92 -31.36 -14.94
C GLY A 87 -22.87 -30.25 -15.17
N MET A 88 -21.87 -30.21 -14.29
CA MET A 88 -20.68 -29.38 -14.47
C MET A 88 -19.47 -30.11 -13.89
N VAL A 89 -18.36 -30.19 -14.64
CA VAL A 89 -17.10 -30.72 -14.11
C VAL A 89 -16.09 -29.59 -14.00
N ALA A 90 -15.59 -29.34 -12.80
CA ALA A 90 -14.51 -28.39 -12.53
C ALA A 90 -13.20 -29.15 -12.27
N THR A 91 -12.10 -28.72 -12.88
CA THR A 91 -10.79 -29.31 -12.63
C THR A 91 -9.67 -28.27 -12.61
N THR A 92 -8.68 -28.50 -11.77
CA THR A 92 -7.45 -27.69 -11.75
C THR A 92 -6.56 -27.93 -12.97
N GLY A 93 -6.71 -29.09 -13.64
CA GLY A 93 -5.96 -29.48 -14.82
C GLY A 93 -6.72 -29.23 -16.12
N ARG A 94 -6.65 -30.21 -17.03
CA ARG A 94 -7.23 -30.14 -18.37
C ARG A 94 -8.12 -31.36 -18.68
N PHE A 95 -9.04 -31.19 -19.61
CA PHE A 95 -9.82 -32.29 -20.16
C PHE A 95 -9.13 -32.92 -21.37
N THR A 96 -9.24 -34.24 -21.50
CA THR A 96 -8.82 -34.93 -22.70
C THR A 96 -9.74 -34.62 -23.89
N ASP A 97 -9.25 -34.75 -25.14
CA ASP A 97 -10.07 -34.53 -26.33
C ASP A 97 -11.33 -35.42 -26.37
N PRO A 98 -11.27 -36.73 -25.98
CA PRO A 98 -12.48 -37.54 -25.88
C PRO A 98 -13.47 -37.06 -24.78
N ALA A 99 -13.02 -36.41 -23.72
CA ALA A 99 -13.88 -35.81 -22.71
C ALA A 99 -14.61 -34.57 -23.25
N ARG A 100 -13.85 -33.66 -23.90
CA ARG A 100 -14.40 -32.45 -24.53
C ARG A 100 -15.40 -32.81 -25.65
N GLU A 101 -15.08 -33.82 -26.49
CA GLU A 101 -15.95 -34.27 -27.56
C GLU A 101 -17.27 -34.84 -26.99
N TYR A 102 -17.19 -35.64 -25.93
CA TYR A 102 -18.37 -36.20 -25.31
C TYR A 102 -19.26 -35.13 -24.66
N ALA A 103 -18.69 -34.16 -23.95
CA ALA A 103 -19.44 -33.05 -23.38
C ALA A 103 -20.14 -32.21 -24.48
N ARG A 104 -19.45 -31.91 -25.60
CA ARG A 104 -20.07 -31.24 -26.76
C ARG A 104 -21.27 -31.98 -27.33
N GLN A 105 -21.24 -33.31 -27.34
CA GLN A 105 -22.36 -34.13 -27.80
C GLN A 105 -23.58 -34.05 -26.90
N LEU A 106 -23.35 -33.81 -25.58
CA LEU A 106 -24.43 -33.62 -24.61
C LEU A 106 -25.01 -32.21 -24.65
N GLY A 107 -24.22 -31.20 -25.06
CA GLY A 107 -24.58 -29.80 -25.04
C GLY A 107 -24.47 -29.15 -23.67
N ASP A 108 -24.73 -27.86 -23.60
CA ASP A 108 -24.62 -27.04 -22.38
C ASP A 108 -25.97 -26.78 -21.71
N GLY A 109 -27.06 -27.24 -22.33
CA GLY A 109 -28.44 -27.07 -21.85
C GLY A 109 -28.88 -28.11 -20.82
N ASP A 110 -30.17 -28.29 -20.71
CA ASP A 110 -30.81 -29.26 -19.83
C ASP A 110 -30.33 -30.66 -20.16
N GLY A 111 -29.82 -31.37 -19.16
CA GLY A 111 -29.17 -32.66 -19.32
C GLY A 111 -27.76 -32.62 -19.88
N GLY A 112 -27.23 -31.47 -20.19
CA GLY A 112 -25.85 -31.28 -20.67
C GLY A 112 -24.79 -31.31 -19.56
N VAL A 113 -23.51 -31.23 -19.98
CA VAL A 113 -22.38 -31.15 -19.05
C VAL A 113 -21.41 -30.05 -19.47
N GLU A 114 -21.27 -29.03 -18.64
CA GLU A 114 -20.29 -27.95 -18.79
C GLU A 114 -18.93 -28.37 -18.25
N LEU A 115 -17.86 -27.87 -18.86
CA LEU A 115 -16.49 -28.19 -18.47
C LEU A 115 -15.72 -26.90 -18.08
N LEU A 116 -15.26 -26.85 -16.84
CA LEU A 116 -14.39 -25.78 -16.31
C LEU A 116 -13.00 -26.36 -16.10
N ASP A 117 -12.07 -26.10 -17.00
CA ASP A 117 -10.65 -26.48 -16.81
C ASP A 117 -9.87 -25.41 -16.04
N GLY A 118 -8.62 -25.73 -15.68
CA GLY A 118 -7.78 -24.82 -14.89
C GLY A 118 -7.52 -23.47 -15.56
N GLN A 119 -7.60 -23.36 -16.90
CA GLN A 119 -7.52 -22.08 -17.59
C GLN A 119 -8.82 -21.29 -17.43
N THR A 120 -9.96 -21.93 -17.66
CA THR A 120 -11.29 -21.33 -17.48
C THR A 120 -11.50 -20.86 -16.03
N LEU A 121 -11.04 -21.65 -15.05
CA LEU A 121 -11.10 -21.26 -13.64
C LEU A 121 -10.27 -20.02 -13.33
N ARG A 122 -9.10 -19.86 -13.96
CA ARG A 122 -8.28 -18.64 -13.80
C ARG A 122 -8.97 -17.42 -14.40
N GLU A 123 -9.55 -17.57 -15.60
CA GLU A 123 -10.29 -16.50 -16.27
C GLU A 123 -11.50 -16.07 -15.42
N ILE A 124 -12.25 -17.03 -14.87
CA ILE A 124 -13.33 -16.79 -13.91
C ILE A 124 -12.80 -16.08 -12.66
N GLY A 125 -11.67 -16.55 -12.11
CA GLY A 125 -11.04 -15.93 -10.94
C GLY A 125 -10.69 -14.46 -11.18
N GLU A 126 -10.14 -14.14 -12.33
CA GLU A 126 -9.83 -12.75 -12.72
C GLU A 126 -11.11 -11.90 -12.84
N GLU A 127 -12.17 -12.44 -13.42
CA GLU A 127 -13.44 -11.75 -13.60
C GLU A 127 -14.14 -11.42 -12.25
N ILE A 128 -14.12 -12.36 -11.30
CA ILE A 128 -14.73 -12.18 -9.98
C ILE A 128 -13.75 -11.61 -8.94
N GLY A 129 -12.52 -11.23 -9.33
CA GLY A 129 -11.50 -10.67 -8.45
C GLY A 129 -10.87 -11.68 -7.49
N MET A 130 -10.96 -12.98 -7.76
CA MET A 130 -10.33 -14.05 -6.99
C MET A 130 -8.96 -14.41 -7.57
N ASN A 131 -7.93 -14.50 -6.72
CA ASN A 131 -6.59 -14.95 -7.15
C ASN A 131 -6.46 -16.47 -7.10
N LEU A 132 -6.90 -17.15 -8.15
CA LEU A 132 -6.78 -18.59 -8.27
C LEU A 132 -5.35 -19.10 -8.58
N TYR A 133 -4.40 -18.17 -8.85
CA TYR A 133 -2.99 -18.54 -9.06
C TYR A 133 -2.32 -19.03 -7.77
N ASN A 134 -2.82 -18.62 -6.62
CA ASN A 134 -2.22 -18.96 -5.34
C ASN A 134 -3.01 -19.98 -4.52
N GLY A 135 -4.05 -20.61 -5.10
CA GLY A 135 -4.91 -21.53 -4.37
C GLY A 135 -5.55 -20.92 -3.14
N ARG A 136 -5.62 -19.59 -3.08
CA ARG A 136 -6.07 -18.82 -1.94
C ARG A 136 -7.18 -17.90 -2.43
N ILE A 137 -8.31 -17.96 -1.77
CA ILE A 137 -9.41 -17.04 -2.02
C ILE A 137 -8.93 -15.64 -1.65
N GLU A 138 -8.91 -14.74 -2.62
CA GLU A 138 -8.72 -13.32 -2.32
C GLU A 138 -9.87 -12.85 -1.44
N ILE A 139 -9.56 -12.00 -0.49
CA ILE A 139 -10.59 -11.29 0.26
C ILE A 139 -11.32 -10.39 -0.74
N LEU A 140 -12.60 -10.64 -0.94
CA LEU A 140 -13.44 -9.79 -1.78
C LEU A 140 -13.80 -8.53 -1.02
N CYS A 141 -13.01 -7.51 -1.21
CA CYS A 141 -13.33 -6.17 -0.75
C CYS A 141 -13.91 -5.36 -1.91
N ARG A 142 -15.12 -4.83 -1.72
CA ARG A 142 -15.80 -3.96 -2.69
C ARG A 142 -15.81 -2.49 -2.28
N GLU A 143 -15.13 -2.15 -1.19
CA GLU A 143 -15.15 -0.83 -0.60
C GLU A 143 -13.76 -0.22 -0.53
N THR A 144 -13.70 1.09 -0.75
CA THR A 144 -12.51 1.90 -0.53
C THR A 144 -12.83 3.07 0.38
N LEU A 145 -11.83 3.58 1.08
CA LEU A 145 -11.95 4.88 1.73
C LEU A 145 -12.10 5.98 0.67
N GLN A 146 -12.76 7.06 1.01
CA GLN A 146 -12.98 8.16 0.07
C GLN A 146 -11.65 8.85 -0.26
N PRO A 147 -11.22 8.90 -1.55
CA PRO A 147 -9.89 9.37 -1.92
C PRO A 147 -9.70 10.88 -1.84
N VAL A 148 -10.79 11.67 -2.01
CA VAL A 148 -10.72 13.13 -2.04
C VAL A 148 -11.97 13.77 -1.44
N HIS A 149 -11.83 15.03 -1.06
CA HIS A 149 -12.97 15.84 -0.67
C HIS A 149 -13.80 16.24 -1.90
N PRO A 150 -15.13 16.06 -1.89
CA PRO A 150 -15.99 16.37 -3.04
C PRO A 150 -15.89 17.82 -3.55
N THR A 151 -15.57 18.77 -2.66
CA THR A 151 -15.49 20.21 -2.96
C THR A 151 -14.07 20.75 -3.11
N ALA A 152 -13.06 20.12 -2.52
CA ALA A 152 -11.67 20.56 -2.57
C ALA A 152 -10.93 20.03 -3.81
N GLY A 153 -11.37 18.87 -4.35
CA GLY A 153 -10.76 18.24 -5.51
C GLY A 153 -9.49 17.43 -5.17
N ARG A 154 -9.07 16.66 -6.15
CA ARG A 154 -7.92 15.72 -6.06
C ARG A 154 -6.56 16.41 -5.88
N ASP A 155 -6.45 17.63 -6.39
CA ASP A 155 -5.18 18.37 -6.45
C ASP A 155 -5.00 19.31 -5.24
N ALA A 156 -6.01 19.44 -4.35
CA ALA A 156 -5.96 20.33 -3.22
C ALA A 156 -4.74 20.09 -2.30
N PRO A 157 -4.39 18.86 -1.92
CA PRO A 157 -3.22 18.61 -1.06
C PRO A 157 -1.90 19.02 -1.70
N VAL A 158 -1.71 18.81 -2.99
CA VAL A 158 -0.48 19.24 -3.69
C VAL A 158 -0.39 20.75 -3.81
N PHE A 159 -1.51 21.44 -4.01
CA PHE A 159 -1.53 22.92 -4.02
C PHE A 159 -1.27 23.51 -2.63
N GLU A 160 -1.63 22.82 -1.55
CA GLU A 160 -1.24 23.23 -0.19
C GLU A 160 0.27 23.06 0.02
N ALA A 161 0.85 21.92 -0.40
CA ALA A 161 2.28 21.69 -0.33
C ALA A 161 3.09 22.70 -1.14
N VAL A 162 2.60 23.11 -2.33
CA VAL A 162 3.23 24.15 -3.17
C VAL A 162 3.32 25.49 -2.45
N ARG A 163 2.32 25.85 -1.63
CA ARG A 163 2.31 27.15 -0.90
C ARG A 163 3.38 27.23 0.19
N GLU A 164 3.93 26.10 0.60
CA GLU A 164 5.02 26.05 1.58
C GLU A 164 6.41 26.23 0.96
N ILE A 165 6.46 26.37 -0.38
CA ILE A 165 7.70 26.59 -1.12
C ILE A 165 7.77 28.05 -1.52
N ASP A 166 8.79 28.76 -1.04
CA ASP A 166 9.01 30.16 -1.36
C ASP A 166 9.23 30.35 -2.87
N ASN A 167 8.73 31.44 -3.41
CA ASN A 167 8.83 31.80 -4.83
C ASN A 167 8.11 30.84 -5.80
N LEU A 168 7.23 29.98 -5.31
CA LEU A 168 6.38 29.11 -6.12
C LEU A 168 4.91 29.42 -5.88
N GLU A 169 4.26 30.04 -6.87
CA GLU A 169 2.86 30.39 -6.79
C GLU A 169 1.97 29.30 -7.38
N ALA A 170 0.95 28.87 -6.64
CA ALA A 170 0.02 27.81 -7.06
C ALA A 170 -0.67 28.11 -8.42
N VAL A 171 -0.86 29.38 -8.77
CA VAL A 171 -1.49 29.79 -10.04
C VAL A 171 -0.57 29.64 -11.25
N THR A 172 0.72 29.47 -11.04
CA THR A 172 1.73 29.36 -12.12
C THR A 172 2.12 27.92 -12.43
N ILE A 173 1.73 26.96 -11.57
CA ILE A 173 2.05 25.56 -11.81
C ILE A 173 1.08 24.93 -12.83
N PRO A 174 1.56 24.02 -13.68
CA PRO A 174 0.69 23.24 -14.55
C PRO A 174 -0.22 22.33 -13.73
N THR A 175 -1.35 21.95 -14.33
CA THR A 175 -2.24 20.95 -13.69
C THR A 175 -1.47 19.64 -13.48
N PRO A 176 -1.39 19.12 -12.24
CA PRO A 176 -0.69 17.88 -11.99
C PRO A 176 -1.39 16.68 -12.69
N GLU A 177 -0.60 15.72 -13.13
CA GLU A 177 -1.12 14.41 -13.49
C GLU A 177 -1.34 13.61 -12.20
N THR A 178 -2.61 13.27 -11.90
CA THR A 178 -2.97 12.69 -10.61
C THR A 178 -3.63 11.32 -10.78
N ALA A 179 -2.92 10.28 -10.36
CA ALA A 179 -3.37 8.90 -10.35
C ALA A 179 -3.64 8.41 -8.92
N VAL A 180 -4.46 7.37 -8.79
CA VAL A 180 -4.73 6.70 -7.52
C VAL A 180 -4.39 5.22 -7.60
N SER A 181 -3.70 4.72 -6.60
CA SER A 181 -3.50 3.29 -6.34
C SER A 181 -4.35 2.90 -5.13
N LEU A 182 -5.21 1.92 -5.31
CA LEU A 182 -6.05 1.38 -4.24
C LEU A 182 -5.25 0.29 -3.53
N GLU A 183 -4.72 0.65 -2.35
CA GLU A 183 -3.86 -0.23 -1.55
C GLU A 183 -4.72 -1.10 -0.64
N PRO A 184 -4.64 -2.44 -0.73
CA PRO A 184 -5.43 -3.31 0.12
C PRO A 184 -4.91 -3.29 1.55
N MET A 185 -5.81 -3.08 2.50
CA MET A 185 -5.53 -3.17 3.93
C MET A 185 -6.56 -4.04 4.63
N VAL A 186 -6.14 -4.67 5.72
CA VAL A 186 -7.01 -5.52 6.54
C VAL A 186 -6.89 -5.11 7.99
N THR A 187 -8.03 -4.77 8.60
CA THR A 187 -8.11 -4.60 10.04
C THR A 187 -8.48 -5.93 10.69
N VAL A 188 -7.64 -6.41 11.58
CA VAL A 188 -7.89 -7.64 12.35
C VAL A 188 -8.08 -7.29 13.80
N ARG A 189 -9.23 -7.65 14.36
CA ARG A 189 -9.52 -7.50 15.79
C ARG A 189 -9.58 -8.85 16.46
N ALA A 190 -8.79 -9.06 17.51
CA ALA A 190 -8.70 -10.31 18.24
C ALA A 190 -8.70 -10.09 19.74
N THR A 191 -9.28 -11.04 20.47
CA THR A 191 -9.29 -11.10 21.94
C THR A 191 -8.46 -12.27 22.43
N THR A 192 -7.67 -12.06 23.48
CA THR A 192 -6.96 -13.11 24.20
C THR A 192 -7.53 -13.21 25.60
N ASP A 193 -7.98 -14.40 26.00
CA ASP A 193 -8.36 -14.75 27.37
C ASP A 193 -7.59 -15.99 27.80
N SER A 194 -6.52 -15.79 28.57
CA SER A 194 -5.62 -16.88 29.00
C SER A 194 -5.30 -16.75 30.46
N THR A 195 -5.38 -17.85 31.20
CA THR A 195 -5.06 -17.91 32.62
C THR A 195 -3.98 -18.98 32.88
N PHE A 196 -2.90 -18.56 33.50
CA PHE A 196 -1.78 -19.44 33.84
C PHE A 196 -1.79 -19.77 35.32
N GLU A 197 -1.92 -21.05 35.63
CA GLU A 197 -1.99 -21.54 37.00
C GLU A 197 -0.79 -22.44 37.34
N THR A 198 -0.50 -22.47 38.62
CA THR A 198 0.45 -23.41 39.25
C THR A 198 -0.11 -23.92 40.55
N SER A 199 0.63 -24.72 41.30
CA SER A 199 0.23 -25.21 42.62
C SER A 199 -0.04 -24.12 43.68
N VAL A 200 0.39 -22.87 43.40
CA VAL A 200 0.15 -21.70 44.27
C VAL A 200 -1.02 -20.84 43.81
N GLY A 201 -1.73 -21.27 42.76
CA GLY A 201 -2.84 -20.54 42.15
C GLY A 201 -2.48 -19.86 40.84
N VAL A 202 -3.26 -18.84 40.49
CA VAL A 202 -3.07 -18.05 39.29
C VAL A 202 -1.83 -17.18 39.44
N ILE A 203 -0.89 -17.29 38.51
CA ILE A 203 0.35 -16.53 38.50
C ILE A 203 0.36 -15.44 37.41
N HIS A 204 -0.45 -15.61 36.35
CA HIS A 204 -0.60 -14.63 35.29
C HIS A 204 -1.93 -14.78 34.58
N ARG A 205 -2.50 -13.67 34.13
CA ARG A 205 -3.72 -13.66 33.31
C ARG A 205 -3.58 -12.62 32.21
N ILE A 206 -4.07 -12.98 31.03
CA ILE A 206 -4.19 -12.09 29.88
C ILE A 206 -5.68 -12.01 29.54
N ASP A 207 -6.22 -10.81 29.51
CA ASP A 207 -7.58 -10.50 29.08
C ASP A 207 -7.52 -9.19 28.29
N GLU A 208 -7.20 -9.30 27.00
CA GLU A 208 -6.88 -8.16 26.15
C GLU A 208 -7.59 -8.25 24.82
N THR A 209 -7.95 -7.07 24.29
CA THR A 209 -8.40 -6.92 22.90
C THR A 209 -7.31 -6.15 22.13
N ASN A 210 -6.90 -6.70 21.02
CA ASN A 210 -5.87 -6.13 20.15
C ASN A 210 -6.45 -5.90 18.76
N GLU A 211 -6.01 -4.82 18.13
CA GLU A 211 -6.35 -4.46 16.78
C GLU A 211 -5.08 -4.22 15.97
N PHE A 212 -5.03 -4.82 14.77
CA PHE A 212 -3.94 -4.67 13.83
C PHE A 212 -4.50 -4.14 12.52
N VAL A 213 -3.87 -3.12 11.96
CA VAL A 213 -4.04 -2.73 10.56
C VAL A 213 -2.86 -3.30 9.79
N ILE A 214 -3.11 -4.02 8.72
CA ILE A 214 -2.12 -4.79 7.97
C ILE A 214 -2.09 -4.30 6.54
N HIS A 215 -0.90 -4.00 5.99
CA HIS A 215 -0.68 -3.85 4.56
C HIS A 215 -0.85 -5.21 3.91
N ALA A 216 -1.87 -5.34 3.07
CA ALA A 216 -2.34 -6.62 2.57
C ALA A 216 -1.91 -6.91 1.12
N ASP A 217 -1.14 -6.03 0.50
CA ASP A 217 -0.55 -6.18 -0.85
C ASP A 217 0.67 -7.12 -0.92
N ARG A 218 1.13 -7.63 0.23
CA ARG A 218 2.39 -8.36 0.38
C ARG A 218 2.17 -9.84 0.67
N ASP A 219 3.10 -10.66 0.20
CA ASP A 219 3.14 -12.09 0.54
C ASP A 219 3.28 -12.35 2.05
N ALA A 220 3.95 -11.46 2.77
CA ALA A 220 4.06 -11.49 4.22
C ALA A 220 3.33 -10.29 4.84
N PRO A 221 2.34 -10.50 5.73
CA PRO A 221 1.62 -9.42 6.40
C PRO A 221 2.55 -8.47 7.14
N ALA A 222 2.41 -7.18 6.88
CA ALA A 222 3.16 -6.12 7.55
C ALA A 222 2.21 -5.17 8.27
N VAL A 223 2.44 -4.93 9.57
CA VAL A 223 1.60 -4.02 10.36
C VAL A 223 1.82 -2.59 9.90
N ALA A 224 0.72 -1.90 9.60
CA ALA A 224 0.72 -0.47 9.40
C ALA A 224 0.96 0.24 10.75
N THR A 225 1.78 1.26 10.74
CA THR A 225 2.17 2.02 11.92
C THR A 225 1.92 3.52 11.72
N GLY A 226 1.93 4.29 12.80
CA GLY A 226 1.78 5.75 12.76
C GLY A 226 0.47 6.19 12.10
N ASP A 227 0.56 7.25 11.33
CA ASP A 227 -0.60 7.94 10.76
C ASP A 227 -1.41 7.08 9.79
N VAL A 228 -0.77 6.18 9.05
CA VAL A 228 -1.47 5.25 8.14
C VAL A 228 -2.38 4.30 8.91
N ARG A 229 -1.90 3.74 10.03
CA ARG A 229 -2.73 2.94 10.93
C ARG A 229 -3.93 3.72 11.43
N ASP A 230 -3.68 4.95 11.92
CA ASP A 230 -4.72 5.77 12.51
C ASP A 230 -5.75 6.25 11.47
N LEU A 231 -5.32 6.40 10.22
CA LEU A 231 -6.17 6.71 9.08
C LEU A 231 -7.21 5.60 8.84
N VAL A 232 -6.77 4.34 8.86
CA VAL A 232 -7.60 3.16 8.59
C VAL A 232 -8.46 2.77 9.78
N ALA A 233 -7.90 2.79 10.99
CA ALA A 233 -8.56 2.37 12.23
C ALA A 233 -9.66 3.33 12.69
N THR A 234 -9.85 4.49 12.06
CA THR A 234 -10.86 5.47 12.47
C THR A 234 -12.25 5.05 11.97
N PRO A 235 -13.20 4.74 12.85
CA PRO A 235 -14.53 4.23 12.47
C PRO A 235 -15.37 5.19 11.62
N THR A 236 -15.00 6.47 11.57
CA THR A 236 -15.71 7.54 10.86
C THR A 236 -15.15 7.81 9.46
N ALA A 237 -14.15 7.05 9.02
CA ALA A 237 -13.64 7.18 7.66
C ALA A 237 -14.73 6.74 6.66
N PRO A 238 -15.11 7.58 5.70
CA PRO A 238 -16.14 7.23 4.74
C PRO A 238 -15.64 6.16 3.78
N ARG A 239 -16.49 5.19 3.49
CA ARG A 239 -16.26 4.15 2.49
C ARG A 239 -17.19 4.39 1.31
N ILE A 240 -16.69 4.10 0.13
CA ILE A 240 -17.45 4.14 -1.13
C ILE A 240 -17.27 2.82 -1.87
N ASP A 241 -18.21 2.50 -2.75
CA ASP A 241 -18.11 1.31 -3.60
C ASP A 241 -16.99 1.49 -4.63
N LEU A 242 -16.22 0.45 -4.89
CA LEU A 242 -15.16 0.43 -5.91
C LEU A 242 -15.71 0.60 -7.33
N GLU A 243 -16.96 0.25 -7.58
CA GLU A 243 -17.65 0.43 -8.86
C GLU A 243 -18.21 1.85 -9.03
N ASP A 244 -17.95 2.75 -8.08
CA ASP A 244 -18.36 4.15 -8.22
C ASP A 244 -17.61 4.80 -9.38
N ALA A 245 -18.32 5.10 -10.45
CA ALA A 245 -17.80 5.77 -11.64
C ALA A 245 -17.10 7.12 -11.34
N ALA A 246 -17.33 7.68 -10.15
CA ALA A 246 -16.63 8.88 -9.69
C ALA A 246 -15.11 8.67 -9.54
N LEU A 247 -14.65 7.47 -9.21
CA LEU A 247 -13.21 7.19 -9.13
C LEU A 247 -12.52 7.36 -10.48
N GLU A 248 -13.01 6.68 -11.51
CA GLU A 248 -12.43 6.73 -12.86
C GLU A 248 -12.55 8.12 -13.50
N SER A 249 -13.60 8.88 -13.17
CA SER A 249 -13.78 10.25 -13.68
C SER A 249 -12.94 11.30 -12.93
N THR A 250 -12.46 10.98 -11.74
CA THR A 250 -11.71 11.92 -10.89
C THR A 250 -10.21 11.86 -11.12
N PHE A 251 -9.67 10.69 -11.45
CA PHE A 251 -8.23 10.46 -11.57
C PHE A 251 -7.83 10.14 -13.01
N ASP A 252 -6.60 10.49 -13.39
CA ASP A 252 -6.03 10.21 -14.72
C ASP A 252 -5.66 8.72 -14.87
N GLY A 253 -5.58 8.00 -13.75
CA GLY A 253 -5.41 6.54 -13.71
C GLY A 253 -5.84 5.97 -12.36
N VAL A 254 -6.44 4.78 -12.40
CA VAL A 254 -6.86 4.03 -11.22
C VAL A 254 -6.21 2.65 -11.30
N GLU A 255 -5.34 2.34 -10.34
CA GLU A 255 -4.73 1.03 -10.19
C GLU A 255 -5.32 0.35 -8.95
N ARG A 256 -5.73 -0.90 -9.08
CA ARG A 256 -6.18 -1.70 -7.95
C ARG A 256 -5.15 -2.78 -7.65
N LYS A 257 -4.50 -2.70 -6.50
CA LYS A 257 -3.61 -3.76 -6.02
C LYS A 257 -4.39 -4.92 -5.43
N ARG A 258 -3.82 -6.12 -5.50
CA ARG A 258 -4.46 -7.35 -5.02
C ARG A 258 -4.09 -7.64 -3.57
N PHE A 259 -4.99 -8.31 -2.85
CA PHE A 259 -4.68 -8.88 -1.55
C PHE A 259 -3.67 -10.03 -1.72
N GLY A 260 -2.56 -9.99 -0.98
CA GLY A 260 -1.50 -11.01 -1.09
C GLY A 260 -1.81 -12.30 -0.31
N GLN A 261 -2.83 -12.31 0.57
CA GLN A 261 -3.14 -13.43 1.45
C GLN A 261 -4.66 -13.64 1.58
N THR A 262 -5.05 -14.83 2.04
CA THR A 262 -6.44 -15.17 2.36
C THR A 262 -6.85 -14.64 3.74
N GLU A 263 -8.17 -14.57 4.00
CA GLU A 263 -8.71 -14.27 5.32
C GLU A 263 -8.16 -15.24 6.39
N THR A 264 -8.12 -16.53 6.09
CA THR A 264 -7.57 -17.55 6.99
C THR A 264 -6.09 -17.29 7.30
N ALA A 265 -5.29 -16.89 6.31
CA ALA A 265 -3.89 -16.56 6.54
C ALA A 265 -3.70 -15.35 7.47
N TYR A 266 -4.55 -14.33 7.36
CA TYR A 266 -4.53 -13.19 8.30
C TYR A 266 -4.96 -13.60 9.71
N LYS A 267 -5.95 -14.49 9.86
CA LYS A 267 -6.34 -15.06 11.15
C LYS A 267 -5.18 -15.78 11.82
N GLU A 268 -4.57 -16.71 11.09
CA GLU A 268 -3.43 -17.49 11.57
C GLU A 268 -2.24 -16.59 11.95
N TRP A 269 -1.94 -15.63 11.10
CA TRP A 269 -0.89 -14.65 11.37
C TRP A 269 -1.15 -13.82 12.64
N ALA A 270 -2.39 -13.35 12.84
CA ALA A 270 -2.76 -12.57 14.01
C ALA A 270 -2.64 -13.40 15.31
N ILE A 271 -3.08 -14.67 15.27
CA ILE A 271 -2.94 -15.59 16.41
C ILE A 271 -1.45 -15.81 16.75
N ASP A 272 -0.61 -16.11 15.78
CA ASP A 272 0.81 -16.35 16.02
C ASP A 272 1.54 -15.07 16.50
N ARG A 273 1.16 -13.92 15.95
CA ARG A 273 1.67 -12.62 16.37
C ARG A 273 1.33 -12.31 17.83
N LEU A 274 0.07 -12.54 18.24
CA LEU A 274 -0.37 -12.31 19.62
C LEU A 274 0.30 -13.29 20.58
N ARG A 275 0.38 -14.58 20.23
CA ARG A 275 1.09 -15.57 21.04
C ARG A 275 2.53 -15.14 21.30
N GLN A 276 3.22 -14.67 20.28
CA GLN A 276 4.60 -14.20 20.41
C GLN A 276 4.70 -12.93 21.27
N ALA A 277 3.83 -11.93 21.01
CA ALA A 277 3.87 -10.64 21.70
C ALA A 277 3.47 -10.75 23.17
N GLN A 278 2.53 -11.65 23.51
CA GLN A 278 2.01 -11.83 24.86
C GLN A 278 2.74 -12.93 25.66
N THR A 279 3.78 -13.54 25.07
CA THR A 279 4.64 -14.46 25.80
C THR A 279 5.49 -13.68 26.80
N THR A 280 5.38 -14.05 28.09
CA THR A 280 6.12 -13.39 29.18
C THR A 280 6.68 -14.42 30.15
N THR A 281 7.75 -14.09 30.82
CA THR A 281 8.30 -14.89 31.91
C THR A 281 7.89 -14.28 33.25
N VAL A 282 7.19 -15.07 34.08
CA VAL A 282 6.69 -14.68 35.39
C VAL A 282 7.48 -15.36 36.48
N HIS A 283 7.94 -14.59 37.47
CA HIS A 283 8.59 -15.07 38.67
C HIS A 283 7.55 -15.22 39.79
N TYR A 284 7.55 -16.34 40.48
CA TYR A 284 6.62 -16.59 41.58
C TYR A 284 7.29 -17.45 42.67
N THR A 285 6.85 -17.28 43.92
CA THR A 285 7.34 -18.08 45.04
C THR A 285 6.40 -19.28 45.24
N GLY A 286 6.96 -20.48 45.20
CA GLY A 286 6.23 -21.73 45.43
C GLY A 286 5.80 -21.92 46.88
N GLY A 287 4.89 -22.86 47.13
CA GLY A 287 4.41 -23.22 48.48
C GLY A 287 5.55 -23.75 49.40
N ASN A 288 6.68 -24.12 48.87
CA ASN A 288 7.93 -24.49 49.57
C ASN A 288 8.87 -23.33 49.83
N ASN A 289 8.45 -22.11 49.64
CA ASN A 289 9.21 -20.87 49.80
C ASN A 289 10.46 -20.79 48.89
N VAL A 290 10.41 -21.44 47.72
CA VAL A 290 11.42 -21.37 46.68
C VAL A 290 10.89 -20.54 45.50
N ASP A 291 11.76 -19.72 44.95
CA ASP A 291 11.41 -18.90 43.77
C ASP A 291 11.53 -19.71 42.48
N TYR A 292 10.56 -19.56 41.64
CA TYR A 292 10.45 -20.24 40.34
C TYR A 292 10.19 -19.21 39.23
N GLU A 293 10.57 -19.62 38.01
CA GLU A 293 10.21 -18.91 36.78
C GLU A 293 9.30 -19.77 35.93
N LYS A 294 8.33 -19.16 35.28
CA LYS A 294 7.49 -19.82 34.27
C LYS A 294 7.26 -18.92 33.08
N THR A 295 7.60 -19.42 31.90
CA THR A 295 7.20 -18.74 30.64
C THR A 295 5.73 -19.04 30.39
N CYS A 296 4.95 -17.97 30.29
CA CYS A 296 3.51 -17.98 30.02
C CYS A 296 3.27 -17.57 28.56
N THR A 297 2.88 -18.52 27.72
CA THR A 297 2.55 -18.33 26.31
C THR A 297 1.09 -18.71 26.11
N PRO A 298 0.20 -17.81 25.61
CA PRO A 298 -1.19 -18.15 25.35
C PRO A 298 -1.30 -19.35 24.39
N ALA A 299 -2.24 -20.24 24.64
CA ALA A 299 -2.58 -21.29 23.68
C ALA A 299 -3.30 -20.67 22.47
N ARG A 300 -3.23 -21.31 21.30
CA ARG A 300 -3.97 -20.83 20.12
C ARG A 300 -5.49 -20.73 20.40
N SER A 301 -6.03 -21.64 21.19
CA SER A 301 -7.43 -21.67 21.61
C SER A 301 -7.84 -20.50 22.52
N ASP A 302 -6.90 -19.85 23.18
CA ASP A 302 -7.14 -18.72 24.07
C ASP A 302 -7.30 -17.40 23.30
N ILE A 303 -6.99 -17.43 22.00
CA ILE A 303 -7.03 -16.26 21.10
C ILE A 303 -8.19 -16.45 20.12
N SER A 304 -9.11 -15.51 20.14
CA SER A 304 -10.26 -15.48 19.23
C SER A 304 -10.19 -14.27 18.32
N VAL A 305 -10.05 -14.50 17.03
CA VAL A 305 -10.19 -13.43 16.02
C VAL A 305 -11.68 -13.14 15.87
N ARG A 306 -12.08 -11.91 16.19
CA ARG A 306 -13.48 -11.47 16.23
C ARG A 306 -13.93 -10.86 14.93
N GLU A 307 -13.01 -10.19 14.24
CA GLU A 307 -13.32 -9.42 13.06
C GLU A 307 -12.11 -9.39 12.13
N ILE A 308 -12.40 -9.52 10.85
CA ILE A 308 -11.48 -9.23 9.75
C ILE A 308 -12.22 -8.30 8.83
N ASP A 309 -11.72 -7.08 8.70
CA ASP A 309 -12.37 -6.01 7.94
C ASP A 309 -11.41 -5.53 6.84
N PRO A 310 -11.61 -6.00 5.60
CA PRO A 310 -10.83 -5.57 4.46
C PRO A 310 -11.33 -4.21 3.94
N VAL A 311 -10.41 -3.37 3.51
CA VAL A 311 -10.71 -2.08 2.88
C VAL A 311 -9.59 -1.70 1.93
N TYR A 312 -9.91 -1.04 0.83
CA TYR A 312 -8.92 -0.34 0.04
C TYR A 312 -8.67 1.06 0.59
N VAL A 313 -7.40 1.45 0.64
CA VAL A 313 -6.99 2.78 1.04
C VAL A 313 -6.39 3.48 -0.18
N PRO A 314 -6.96 4.60 -0.60
CA PRO A 314 -6.43 5.33 -1.74
C PRO A 314 -5.05 5.92 -1.43
N HIS A 315 -4.06 5.55 -2.23
CA HIS A 315 -2.77 6.21 -2.29
C HIS A 315 -2.74 7.07 -3.53
N VAL A 316 -2.87 8.36 -3.35
CA VAL A 316 -2.92 9.36 -4.43
C VAL A 316 -1.51 9.82 -4.72
N ARG A 317 -1.16 9.87 -6.01
CA ARG A 317 0.12 10.32 -6.50
C ARG A 317 -0.09 11.40 -7.56
N SER A 318 0.51 12.54 -7.33
CA SER A 318 0.46 13.69 -8.23
C SER A 318 1.86 14.00 -8.76
N LEU A 319 2.00 14.03 -10.08
CA LEU A 319 3.23 14.40 -10.76
C LEU A 319 3.13 15.86 -11.22
N LEU A 320 4.12 16.66 -10.83
CA LEU A 320 4.25 18.07 -11.22
C LEU A 320 5.49 18.24 -12.08
N SER A 321 5.32 18.83 -13.26
CA SER A 321 6.43 19.26 -14.10
C SER A 321 6.73 20.73 -13.82
N LEU A 322 7.86 21.01 -13.20
CA LEU A 322 8.31 22.35 -12.87
C LEU A 322 9.63 22.64 -13.60
N GLY A 323 9.57 23.39 -14.70
CA GLY A 323 10.74 23.67 -15.53
C GLY A 323 11.34 22.38 -16.11
N GLU A 324 12.59 22.07 -15.72
CA GLU A 324 13.32 20.89 -16.17
C GLU A 324 13.15 19.68 -15.21
N TYR A 325 12.40 19.83 -14.12
CA TYR A 325 12.27 18.84 -13.07
C TYR A 325 10.84 18.28 -12.99
N GLU A 326 10.75 17.02 -12.64
CA GLU A 326 9.51 16.35 -12.28
C GLU A 326 9.52 16.03 -10.78
N TYR A 327 8.43 16.41 -10.10
CA TYR A 327 8.25 16.18 -8.68
C TYR A 327 7.05 15.30 -8.45
N GLU A 328 7.18 14.33 -7.53
CA GLU A 328 6.09 13.50 -7.08
C GLU A 328 5.65 13.95 -5.68
N TYR A 329 4.36 14.22 -5.55
CA TYR A 329 3.70 14.38 -4.27
C TYR A 329 2.74 13.22 -4.07
N SER A 330 2.80 12.52 -2.94
CA SER A 330 1.90 11.39 -2.69
C SER A 330 1.41 11.33 -1.25
N TYR A 331 0.18 10.81 -1.10
CA TYR A 331 -0.47 10.72 0.20
C TYR A 331 -1.51 9.60 0.23
N TYR A 332 -1.73 9.02 1.42
CA TYR A 332 -2.92 8.22 1.69
C TYR A 332 -4.09 9.11 2.05
N ALA A 333 -5.29 8.79 1.56
CA ALA A 333 -6.52 9.52 1.83
C ALA A 333 -7.58 8.66 2.53
N ALA A 334 -8.31 9.27 3.45
CA ALA A 334 -9.46 8.67 4.13
C ALA A 334 -10.56 9.70 4.37
N GLY A 335 -11.15 10.18 3.28
CA GLY A 335 -12.22 11.17 3.30
C GLY A 335 -11.73 12.62 3.26
N PRO A 336 -12.66 13.54 3.48
CA PRO A 336 -12.53 14.95 3.08
C PRO A 336 -11.43 15.76 3.78
N SER A 337 -10.99 15.35 4.93
CA SER A 337 -10.04 16.13 5.73
C SER A 337 -8.97 15.26 6.38
N ARG A 338 -8.84 14.01 5.91
CA ARG A 338 -7.89 13.07 6.47
C ARG A 338 -6.99 12.51 5.39
N SER A 339 -5.75 12.94 5.45
CA SER A 339 -4.69 12.43 4.60
C SER A 339 -3.38 12.31 5.38
N THR A 340 -2.51 11.46 4.91
CA THR A 340 -1.16 11.29 5.44
C THR A 340 -0.19 11.31 4.29
N THR A 341 0.67 12.31 4.23
CA THR A 341 1.67 12.46 3.18
C THR A 341 2.70 11.34 3.26
N THR A 342 3.02 10.77 2.13
CA THR A 342 4.03 9.71 1.99
C THR A 342 5.26 10.19 1.23
N ASN A 343 5.09 11.17 0.34
CA ASN A 343 6.18 11.84 -0.35
C ASN A 343 5.86 13.32 -0.47
N GLU A 344 6.76 14.17 0.00
CA GLU A 344 6.62 15.62 0.03
C GLU A 344 7.36 16.26 -1.14
N LEU A 345 6.87 17.44 -1.60
CA LEU A 345 7.60 18.27 -2.57
C LEU A 345 8.85 18.92 -1.97
N GLN A 346 8.89 19.02 -0.65
CA GLN A 346 9.93 19.69 0.12
C GLN A 346 11.21 18.85 0.14
N GLY A 347 12.04 19.05 -0.88
CA GLY A 347 13.32 18.38 -1.01
C GLY A 347 14.32 19.23 -1.80
N CYS A 348 15.58 19.28 -1.34
CA CYS A 348 16.63 19.98 -2.03
C CYS A 348 17.28 19.10 -3.08
N VAL A 349 17.26 19.51 -4.35
CA VAL A 349 17.89 18.76 -5.45
C VAL A 349 19.42 18.67 -5.33
N HIS A 350 20.07 19.51 -4.51
CA HIS A 350 21.52 19.53 -4.38
C HIS A 350 22.06 18.70 -3.21
N CYS A 351 21.34 18.62 -2.09
CA CYS A 351 21.85 17.95 -0.88
C CYS A 351 20.90 16.87 -0.33
N GLU A 352 19.83 16.56 -1.05
CA GLU A 352 18.83 15.55 -0.65
C GLU A 352 18.19 15.82 0.73
N THR A 353 18.38 17.02 1.30
CA THR A 353 17.66 17.41 2.52
C THR A 353 16.19 17.48 2.22
N ALA A 354 15.37 16.77 2.97
CA ALA A 354 13.92 16.68 2.80
C ALA A 354 13.18 16.92 4.13
N GLY A 355 11.90 17.28 4.02
CA GLY A 355 10.96 17.39 5.14
C GLY A 355 10.73 18.82 5.63
N ALA A 356 9.63 18.97 6.38
CA ALA A 356 9.07 20.26 6.83
C ALA A 356 9.94 21.07 7.82
N SER A 357 11.08 20.56 8.25
CA SER A 357 11.97 21.24 9.19
C SER A 357 12.88 22.30 8.54
N ALA A 358 12.94 22.36 7.22
CA ALA A 358 13.71 23.32 6.45
C ALA A 358 12.79 24.17 5.56
N SER A 359 13.20 25.39 5.24
CA SER A 359 12.52 26.21 4.24
C SER A 359 13.10 25.92 2.86
N TYR A 360 12.24 25.92 1.86
CA TYR A 360 12.60 25.62 0.47
C TYR A 360 12.18 26.76 -0.44
N THR A 361 12.97 26.99 -1.46
CA THR A 361 12.73 28.03 -2.45
C THR A 361 12.80 27.44 -3.86
N TYR A 362 11.89 27.85 -4.70
CA TYR A 362 11.81 27.47 -6.10
C TYR A 362 12.76 28.31 -6.97
N CYS A 363 13.52 27.68 -7.83
CA CYS A 363 14.35 28.35 -8.82
C CYS A 363 13.51 28.66 -10.07
N ALA A 364 13.26 29.93 -10.33
CA ALA A 364 12.47 30.37 -11.47
C ALA A 364 13.08 30.00 -12.84
N ASN A 365 14.40 29.76 -12.92
CA ASN A 365 15.08 29.47 -14.20
C ASN A 365 14.96 28.00 -14.62
N CYS A 366 15.18 27.04 -13.70
CA CYS A 366 15.20 25.63 -14.07
C CYS A 366 14.07 24.81 -13.45
N GLY A 367 13.35 25.35 -12.48
CA GLY A 367 12.28 24.62 -11.79
C GLY A 367 12.74 23.80 -10.59
N SER A 368 14.02 23.87 -10.20
CA SER A 368 14.50 23.12 -9.03
C SER A 368 14.00 23.70 -7.72
N ILE A 369 13.64 22.82 -6.77
CA ILE A 369 13.35 23.16 -5.38
C ILE A 369 14.62 22.97 -4.57
N ASN A 370 15.00 23.99 -3.77
CA ASN A 370 16.27 24.02 -3.07
C ASN A 370 16.07 24.47 -1.63
N CYS A 371 16.84 23.94 -0.69
CA CYS A 371 16.90 24.49 0.67
C CYS A 371 17.62 25.84 0.67
N ASN A 372 17.43 26.60 1.74
CA ASN A 372 18.01 27.97 1.84
C ASN A 372 19.52 28.01 1.67
N ASP A 373 20.25 26.95 2.06
CA ASP A 373 21.69 26.86 1.87
C ASP A 373 22.12 26.75 0.40
N HIS A 374 21.18 26.38 -0.49
CA HIS A 374 21.41 26.15 -1.91
C HIS A 374 20.60 27.08 -2.83
N ILE A 375 20.16 28.23 -2.32
CA ILE A 375 19.46 29.26 -3.08
C ILE A 375 20.08 30.66 -2.84
N GLU A 376 21.31 30.70 -2.37
CA GLU A 376 22.02 31.95 -2.12
C GLU A 376 22.34 32.68 -3.41
N THR A 377 21.66 33.79 -3.68
CA THR A 377 22.00 34.72 -4.75
C THR A 377 22.24 36.13 -4.20
N GLU A 378 23.35 36.76 -4.61
CA GLU A 378 23.58 38.17 -4.43
C GLU A 378 22.80 38.89 -5.52
N ARG A 379 21.68 39.47 -5.19
CA ARG A 379 20.82 40.09 -6.19
C ARG A 379 20.48 41.51 -5.78
N LEU A 380 20.52 42.38 -6.74
CA LEU A 380 20.03 43.75 -6.62
C LEU A 380 18.57 43.81 -7.02
N GLU A 381 18.20 43.03 -8.05
CA GLU A 381 16.83 42.81 -8.54
C GLU A 381 16.71 41.38 -9.07
N GLY A 382 15.48 40.88 -9.14
CA GLY A 382 15.17 39.57 -9.72
C GLY A 382 14.78 38.48 -8.68
N GLU A 383 14.51 37.32 -9.21
CA GLU A 383 14.00 36.16 -8.45
C GLU A 383 15.15 35.28 -7.95
N PRO A 384 14.94 34.46 -6.88
CA PRO A 384 15.94 33.52 -6.43
C PRO A 384 16.25 32.47 -7.50
N VAL A 385 17.54 32.15 -7.67
CA VAL A 385 18.00 31.09 -8.56
C VAL A 385 18.97 30.15 -7.85
N CYS A 386 18.96 28.88 -8.22
CA CYS A 386 19.88 27.89 -7.67
C CYS A 386 21.32 28.13 -8.16
N PRO A 387 22.37 27.63 -7.47
CA PRO A 387 23.74 27.77 -7.85
C PRO A 387 24.10 27.30 -9.29
N GLY A 388 23.33 26.29 -9.78
CA GLY A 388 23.49 25.75 -11.14
C GLY A 388 23.00 26.72 -12.23
N CYS A 389 22.02 27.57 -11.91
CA CYS A 389 21.47 28.58 -12.81
C CYS A 389 22.11 29.95 -12.63
N ALA A 390 22.67 30.21 -11.46
CA ALA A 390 23.23 31.51 -11.13
C ALA A 390 24.49 31.81 -11.93
N VAL A 391 24.58 33.05 -12.40
CA VAL A 391 25.85 33.60 -12.87
C VAL A 391 26.74 33.84 -11.66
N ASN A 392 27.97 33.37 -11.67
CA ASN A 392 28.85 33.51 -10.52
C ASN A 392 30.17 34.17 -10.87
N GLU A 393 30.68 34.96 -9.94
CA GLU A 393 32.00 35.57 -10.03
C GLU A 393 32.69 35.62 -8.67
N ARG A 394 34.01 35.58 -8.69
CA ARG A 394 34.82 35.60 -7.49
C ARG A 394 35.25 37.04 -7.16
N PHE A 395 34.70 37.55 -6.07
CA PHE A 395 35.09 38.84 -5.49
C PHE A 395 36.07 38.60 -4.33
N ALA A 396 37.37 38.83 -4.59
CA ALA A 396 38.47 38.52 -3.72
C ALA A 396 38.50 37.02 -3.32
N PHE A 397 38.03 36.64 -2.12
CA PHE A 397 38.08 35.27 -1.61
C PHE A 397 36.71 34.60 -1.56
N LYS A 398 35.61 35.34 -1.81
CA LYS A 398 34.24 34.82 -1.81
C LYS A 398 33.71 34.73 -3.24
N THR A 399 33.16 33.60 -3.62
CA THR A 399 32.34 33.47 -4.83
C THR A 399 30.95 33.98 -4.51
N LYS A 400 30.42 34.85 -5.33
CA LYS A 400 29.07 35.40 -5.26
C LYS A 400 28.24 34.88 -6.43
N TYR A 401 26.96 34.73 -6.22
CA TYR A 401 26.00 34.17 -7.17
C TYR A 401 24.95 35.22 -7.50
N PHE A 402 24.64 35.40 -8.78
CA PHE A 402 23.76 36.45 -9.27
C PHE A 402 22.64 35.85 -10.11
N TYR A 403 21.50 36.51 -10.11
CA TYR A 403 20.34 36.08 -10.87
C TYR A 403 20.61 36.00 -12.38
N ASP A 404 21.28 37.03 -12.93
CA ASP A 404 21.67 37.11 -14.32
C ASP A 404 22.93 37.99 -14.51
N GLU A 405 23.38 38.15 -15.75
CA GLU A 405 24.53 38.97 -16.12
C GLU A 405 24.33 40.47 -15.79
N ALA A 406 23.07 40.96 -15.84
CA ALA A 406 22.79 42.36 -15.54
C ALA A 406 22.95 42.64 -14.03
N ASN A 407 22.50 41.71 -13.17
CA ASN A 407 22.74 41.79 -11.73
C ASN A 407 24.23 41.72 -11.38
N LEU A 408 24.99 40.86 -12.06
CA LEU A 408 26.44 40.79 -11.89
C LEU A 408 27.11 42.09 -12.25
N GLU A 409 26.76 42.72 -13.40
CA GLU A 409 27.33 43.97 -13.84
C GLU A 409 27.01 45.13 -12.88
N ALA A 410 25.75 45.24 -12.45
CA ALA A 410 25.33 46.23 -11.47
C ALA A 410 26.07 46.06 -10.12
N PHE A 411 26.31 44.82 -9.69
CA PHE A 411 27.10 44.57 -8.49
C PHE A 411 28.59 44.91 -8.70
N ARG A 412 29.16 44.67 -9.87
CA ARG A 412 30.56 45.10 -10.18
C ARG A 412 30.72 46.60 -10.04
N GLU A 413 29.79 47.36 -10.63
CA GLU A 413 29.80 48.83 -10.51
C GLU A 413 29.72 49.26 -9.05
N GLN A 414 28.79 48.70 -8.29
CA GLN A 414 28.65 48.98 -6.86
C GLN A 414 29.89 48.57 -6.06
N TYR A 415 30.47 47.39 -6.34
CA TYR A 415 31.66 46.90 -5.66
C TYR A 415 32.89 47.77 -5.93
N ASP A 416 33.03 48.34 -7.14
CA ASP A 416 34.13 49.21 -7.49
C ASP A 416 34.06 50.55 -6.74
N GLU A 417 32.86 51.05 -6.49
CA GLU A 417 32.59 52.25 -5.70
C GLU A 417 32.75 52.05 -4.19
N MET A 418 32.71 50.83 -3.69
CA MET A 418 32.85 50.53 -2.26
C MET A 418 34.21 50.97 -1.69
N SER A 419 34.19 51.53 -0.50
CA SER A 419 35.39 51.77 0.27
C SER A 419 36.10 50.46 0.67
N VAL A 420 37.36 50.53 1.08
CA VAL A 420 38.13 49.36 1.51
C VAL A 420 37.48 48.67 2.68
N LEU A 421 36.79 49.42 3.57
CA LEU A 421 36.10 48.84 4.74
C LEU A 421 34.84 48.04 4.32
N GLU A 422 34.07 48.58 3.38
CA GLU A 422 32.90 47.92 2.81
C GLU A 422 33.29 46.64 2.04
N LYS A 423 34.36 46.75 1.21
CA LYS A 423 34.93 45.56 0.52
C LYS A 423 35.41 44.49 1.51
N ALA A 424 35.93 44.90 2.66
CA ALA A 424 36.34 43.96 3.73
C ALA A 424 35.14 43.33 4.44
N GLN A 425 34.03 44.07 4.61
CA GLN A 425 32.80 43.50 5.17
C GLN A 425 32.17 42.48 4.21
N GLU A 426 32.20 42.74 2.92
CA GLU A 426 31.78 41.78 1.89
C GLU A 426 32.65 40.51 1.83
N ASN A 427 33.89 40.60 2.31
CA ASN A 427 34.88 39.52 2.34
C ASN A 427 35.39 39.27 3.76
N VAL A 428 34.53 38.75 4.67
CA VAL A 428 34.87 38.49 6.06
C VAL A 428 36.22 37.73 6.25
N PRO A 429 36.59 36.74 5.41
CA PRO A 429 37.90 36.09 5.51
C PRO A 429 39.06 37.02 5.27
N LEU A 430 38.86 38.03 4.39
CA LEU A 430 39.89 39.06 4.07
C LEU A 430 40.05 40.03 5.24
N ALA A 431 38.94 40.43 5.86
CA ALA A 431 38.95 41.29 7.03
C ALA A 431 39.64 40.62 8.23
N VAL A 432 39.35 39.36 8.49
CA VAL A 432 39.99 38.56 9.55
C VAL A 432 41.48 38.36 9.24
N GLY A 433 41.85 38.07 8.02
CA GLY A 433 43.23 37.93 7.58
C GLY A 433 44.02 39.23 7.74
N ALA A 434 43.45 40.38 7.38
CA ALA A 434 44.05 41.69 7.54
C ALA A 434 44.27 42.07 9.01
N VAL A 435 43.27 41.79 9.87
CA VAL A 435 43.39 42.03 11.33
C VAL A 435 44.45 41.13 11.94
N LEU A 436 44.52 39.84 11.56
CA LEU A 436 45.57 38.95 12.02
C LEU A 436 46.96 39.37 11.55
N ALA A 437 47.12 39.79 10.31
CA ALA A 437 48.36 40.32 9.78
C ALA A 437 48.80 41.57 10.53
N LEU A 438 47.88 42.50 10.80
CA LEU A 438 48.14 43.71 11.57
C LEU A 438 48.58 43.40 13.00
N LEU A 439 47.94 42.42 13.66
CA LEU A 439 48.33 41.95 14.99
C LEU A 439 49.72 41.31 15.00
N VAL A 440 50.06 40.53 13.98
CA VAL A 440 51.42 39.94 13.85
C VAL A 440 52.45 41.01 13.63
N VAL A 441 52.22 42.00 12.74
CA VAL A 441 53.10 43.14 12.50
C VAL A 441 53.30 43.98 13.78
N THR A 442 52.20 44.25 14.51
CA THR A 442 52.27 44.98 15.81
C THR A 442 53.06 44.23 16.84
N LEU A 443 52.89 42.92 16.96
CA LEU A 443 53.65 42.06 17.83
C LEU A 443 55.17 42.04 17.50
N LEU A 444 55.47 41.96 16.19
CA LEU A 444 56.86 42.00 15.72
C LEU A 444 57.54 43.37 16.01
N VAL A 445 56.80 44.48 15.81
CA VAL A 445 57.31 45.82 16.12
C VAL A 445 57.50 45.99 17.64
N VAL A 446 56.55 45.57 18.47
CA VAL A 446 56.69 45.62 19.93
C VAL A 446 57.81 44.76 20.43
N SER A 447 58.03 43.55 19.88
CA SER A 447 59.13 42.70 20.23
C SER A 447 60.50 43.24 19.80
N SER A 448 60.58 44.00 18.69
CA SER A 448 61.78 44.63 18.21
C SER A 448 62.17 45.91 18.99
N VAL A 449 61.16 46.62 19.55
CA VAL A 449 61.36 47.85 20.34
C VAL A 449 61.55 47.55 21.85
N GLY A 450 61.03 46.41 22.32
CA GLY A 450 61.18 46.00 23.74
C GLY A 450 62.45 45.20 24.03
N GLY A 451 63.38 45.03 23.05
CA GLY A 451 64.66 44.33 23.19
C GLY A 451 65.90 45.27 23.19
N LEU A 452 65.70 46.55 23.56
CA LEU A 452 66.77 47.49 23.81
C LEU A 452 66.88 47.80 25.32
#